data_79fb7865a3c6139f0de1203cae846c4c
#
_entry.id   79fb7865a3c6139f0de1203cae846c4c
#
_cell.length_a   1.000
_cell.length_b   1.000
_cell.length_c   1.000
_cell.angle_alpha   90.00
_cell.angle_beta   90.00
_cell.angle_gamma   90.00
#
_symmetry.space_group_name_H-M   'P 1'
#
loop_
_entity.id
_entity.type
_entity.pdbx_description
1 polymer ?
#
loop_
_entity_poly.entity_id
_entity_poly.type
_entity_poly.pdbx_seq_one_letter_code
_entity_poly.pdbx_strand_id
1 'polypeptide(L)'
;DMMIPTRYFKEELEKNSFISEFSCRPWKEDLNKDEFREVIRKIETEGPGAYDPGAEITNLMKEAEIIFVHQCPVNKDVIEHAKNLKYILSCRGGVENIDMDAANKKGIKVINCPAHNAYAVAEYTIGLILNELRNISRACTALKKGEWREKYLNSETLTEVRSQTIGVIGFGTIGRLVIERLKGFQPTILVNDPFADADKIRKAGCEPVSKEELIKRSDLITIHARINAGDPPIIGKEEFHQMKETAYLINTSR
;
A
#
# COMPACT_ATOMS: atom_id res chain seq x y z
N ASP A 1 13.61 -12.84 4.09
CA ASP A 1 12.61 -13.07 5.14
C ASP A 1 11.45 -13.92 4.63
N MET A 2 10.47 -14.21 5.48
CA MET A 2 9.35 -15.09 5.17
C MET A 2 8.52 -14.68 3.93
N MET A 3 8.36 -13.39 3.65
CA MET A 3 7.59 -12.91 2.47
C MET A 3 8.41 -13.00 1.17
N ILE A 4 9.70 -12.71 1.24
CA ILE A 4 10.63 -12.85 0.12
C ILE A 4 11.80 -13.71 0.59
N PRO A 5 11.70 -15.05 0.46
CA PRO A 5 12.77 -15.98 0.82
C PRO A 5 14.08 -15.69 0.12
N THR A 6 15.18 -15.91 0.82
CA THR A 6 16.56 -15.62 0.38
C THR A 6 16.91 -16.27 -0.95
N ARG A 7 16.31 -17.44 -1.25
CA ARG A 7 16.52 -18.16 -2.53
C ARG A 7 16.20 -17.32 -3.77
N TYR A 8 15.15 -16.48 -3.73
CA TYR A 8 14.79 -15.63 -4.87
C TYR A 8 15.83 -14.55 -5.14
N PHE A 9 16.38 -13.94 -4.07
CA PHE A 9 17.50 -13.01 -4.23
C PHE A 9 18.71 -13.70 -4.85
N LYS A 10 19.06 -14.90 -4.36
CA LYS A 10 20.18 -15.66 -4.86
C LYS A 10 20.03 -15.99 -6.33
N GLU A 11 18.88 -16.55 -6.73
CA GLU A 11 18.57 -16.90 -8.12
C GLU A 11 18.67 -15.70 -9.08
N GLU A 12 18.24 -14.50 -8.64
CA GLU A 12 18.30 -13.30 -9.48
C GLU A 12 19.71 -12.68 -9.50
N LEU A 13 20.44 -12.71 -8.39
CA LEU A 13 21.80 -12.18 -8.33
C LEU A 13 22.78 -13.03 -9.16
N GLU A 14 22.62 -14.35 -9.17
CA GLU A 14 23.43 -15.28 -9.98
C GLU A 14 23.30 -15.03 -11.49
N LYS A 15 22.18 -14.50 -11.95
CA LYS A 15 21.95 -14.15 -13.36
C LYS A 15 22.64 -12.85 -13.78
N ASN A 16 23.11 -12.05 -12.82
CA ASN A 16 23.62 -10.71 -13.07
C ASN A 16 25.14 -10.71 -13.20
N SER A 17 25.64 -10.51 -14.42
CA SER A 17 27.08 -10.51 -14.72
C SER A 17 27.89 -9.34 -14.14
N PHE A 18 27.22 -8.29 -13.64
CA PHE A 18 27.88 -7.14 -13.02
C PHE A 18 28.20 -7.34 -11.54
N ILE A 19 27.63 -8.38 -10.92
CA ILE A 19 27.86 -8.72 -9.50
C ILE A 19 28.95 -9.77 -9.44
N SER A 20 30.11 -9.39 -8.92
CA SER A 20 31.28 -10.29 -8.81
C SER A 20 31.19 -11.22 -7.60
N GLU A 21 30.62 -10.74 -6.52
CA GLU A 21 30.49 -11.48 -5.26
C GLU A 21 29.24 -11.04 -4.51
N PHE A 22 28.51 -11.98 -3.93
CA PHE A 22 27.38 -11.68 -3.07
C PHE A 22 27.22 -12.71 -1.95
N SER A 23 26.59 -12.30 -0.86
CA SER A 23 26.19 -13.15 0.25
C SER A 23 24.72 -12.94 0.56
N CYS A 24 23.98 -14.03 0.73
CA CYS A 24 22.58 -14.00 1.15
C CYS A 24 22.42 -14.67 2.52
N ARG A 25 21.69 -14.06 3.41
CA ARG A 25 21.37 -14.60 4.73
C ARG A 25 19.88 -14.47 5.02
N PRO A 26 19.25 -15.53 5.52
CA PRO A 26 17.88 -15.47 5.98
C PRO A 26 17.75 -14.57 7.20
N TRP A 27 16.65 -13.83 7.28
CA TRP A 27 16.29 -13.06 8.46
C TRP A 27 14.83 -13.31 8.80
N LYS A 28 14.56 -14.01 9.91
CA LYS A 28 13.22 -14.38 10.34
C LYS A 28 12.39 -15.10 9.25
N GLU A 29 13.01 -16.00 8.50
CA GLU A 29 12.33 -16.85 7.49
C GLU A 29 11.52 -18.00 8.13
N ASP A 30 11.84 -18.34 9.37
CA ASP A 30 11.26 -19.43 10.17
C ASP A 30 9.95 -19.05 10.88
N LEU A 31 9.61 -17.76 10.92
CA LEU A 31 8.40 -17.28 11.55
C LEU A 31 7.14 -17.68 10.76
N ASN A 32 6.03 -17.91 11.47
CA ASN A 32 4.73 -18.01 10.83
C ASN A 32 4.18 -16.63 10.42
N LYS A 33 3.05 -16.62 9.69
CA LYS A 33 2.48 -15.37 9.13
C LYS A 33 2.08 -14.35 10.19
N ASP A 34 1.56 -14.80 11.31
CA ASP A 34 1.04 -13.89 12.34
C ASP A 34 2.19 -13.30 13.15
N GLU A 35 3.18 -14.12 13.49
CA GLU A 35 4.43 -13.65 14.10
C GLU A 35 5.14 -12.62 13.21
N PHE A 36 5.21 -12.89 11.91
CA PHE A 36 5.88 -11.97 10.98
C PHE A 36 5.11 -10.66 10.77
N ARG A 37 3.77 -10.68 10.85
CA ARG A 37 2.95 -9.45 10.86
C ARG A 37 3.29 -8.55 12.03
N GLU A 38 3.50 -9.12 13.23
CA GLU A 38 3.92 -8.33 14.40
C GLU A 38 5.31 -7.73 14.20
N VAL A 39 6.22 -8.47 13.55
CA VAL A 39 7.54 -7.93 13.18
C VAL A 39 7.40 -6.72 12.26
N ILE A 40 6.59 -6.82 11.21
CA ILE A 40 6.34 -5.74 10.25
C ILE A 40 5.74 -4.52 10.99
N ARG A 41 4.68 -4.75 11.77
CA ARG A 41 4.01 -3.69 12.54
C ARG A 41 4.99 -2.94 13.44
N LYS A 42 5.84 -3.68 14.15
CA LYS A 42 6.83 -3.08 15.04
C LYS A 42 7.86 -2.24 14.28
N ILE A 43 8.35 -2.70 13.14
CA ILE A 43 9.26 -1.93 12.28
C ILE A 43 8.56 -0.66 11.75
N GLU A 44 7.31 -0.76 11.33
CA GLU A 44 6.55 0.37 10.81
C GLU A 44 6.26 1.44 11.89
N THR A 45 6.21 1.06 13.16
CA THR A 45 5.93 1.98 14.28
C THR A 45 7.18 2.49 14.99
N GLU A 46 8.21 1.65 15.15
CA GLU A 46 9.42 1.96 15.94
C GLU A 46 10.65 2.21 15.04
N GLY A 47 10.53 1.95 13.73
CA GLY A 47 11.60 2.17 12.78
C GLY A 47 12.70 1.10 12.80
N PRO A 48 13.89 1.42 12.23
CA PRO A 48 14.99 0.48 12.03
C PRO A 48 15.64 -0.02 13.33
N GLY A 49 15.36 0.62 14.45
CA GLY A 49 15.83 0.19 15.78
C GLY A 49 14.96 -0.89 16.43
N ALA A 50 13.81 -1.24 15.85
CA ALA A 50 12.84 -2.18 16.41
C ALA A 50 13.41 -3.60 16.62
N TYR A 51 14.36 -4.01 15.78
CA TYR A 51 15.03 -5.31 15.85
C TYR A 51 16.50 -5.22 15.51
N ASP A 52 17.28 -6.08 16.16
CA ASP A 52 18.67 -6.34 15.77
C ASP A 52 18.68 -7.32 14.56
N PRO A 53 19.39 -7.02 13.48
CA PRO A 53 19.60 -7.95 12.36
C PRO A 53 20.32 -9.24 12.77
N GLY A 54 21.06 -9.22 13.87
CA GLY A 54 21.98 -10.26 14.32
C GLY A 54 23.42 -10.02 13.86
N ALA A 55 24.38 -10.47 14.67
CA ALA A 55 25.80 -10.15 14.48
C ALA A 55 26.35 -10.59 13.12
N GLU A 56 25.96 -11.77 12.61
CA GLU A 56 26.41 -12.27 11.30
C GLU A 56 25.96 -11.35 10.17
N ILE A 57 24.65 -11.01 10.13
CA ILE A 57 24.08 -10.15 9.09
C ILE A 57 24.67 -8.75 9.20
N THR A 58 24.78 -8.21 10.41
CA THR A 58 25.38 -6.90 10.68
C THR A 58 26.81 -6.81 10.15
N ASN A 59 27.62 -7.82 10.38
CA ASN A 59 29.02 -7.85 9.88
C ASN A 59 29.08 -7.88 8.35
N LEU A 60 28.25 -8.69 7.70
CA LEU A 60 28.16 -8.73 6.24
C LEU A 60 27.72 -7.37 5.67
N MET A 61 26.72 -6.72 6.28
CA MET A 61 26.25 -5.41 5.83
C MET A 61 27.33 -4.33 5.97
N LYS A 62 28.17 -4.39 7.01
CA LYS A 62 29.26 -3.42 7.23
C LYS A 62 30.36 -3.49 6.19
N GLU A 63 30.57 -4.64 5.57
CA GLU A 63 31.58 -4.83 4.52
C GLU A 63 31.02 -4.67 3.10
N ALA A 64 29.69 -4.58 2.94
CA ALA A 64 29.04 -4.51 1.64
C ALA A 64 29.19 -3.15 0.95
N GLU A 65 29.25 -3.14 -0.38
CA GLU A 65 29.08 -1.93 -1.19
C GLU A 65 27.59 -1.65 -1.50
N ILE A 66 26.79 -2.71 -1.60
CA ILE A 66 25.35 -2.66 -1.89
C ILE A 66 24.64 -3.62 -0.94
N ILE A 67 23.58 -3.15 -0.31
CA ILE A 67 22.71 -3.98 0.54
C ILE A 67 21.34 -4.10 -0.13
N PHE A 68 20.87 -5.33 -0.29
CA PHE A 68 19.50 -5.65 -0.70
C PHE A 68 18.71 -6.13 0.51
N VAL A 69 17.62 -5.46 0.83
CA VAL A 69 16.75 -5.85 1.96
C VAL A 69 15.28 -5.80 1.58
N HIS A 70 14.47 -6.59 2.27
CA HIS A 70 13.02 -6.46 2.28
C HIS A 70 12.56 -5.91 3.62
N GLN A 71 12.52 -6.71 4.68
CA GLN A 71 12.11 -6.26 6.02
C GLN A 71 13.27 -6.17 7.02
N CYS A 72 14.41 -6.79 6.73
CA CYS A 72 15.56 -6.76 7.63
C CYS A 72 16.00 -5.31 7.91
N PRO A 73 16.17 -4.90 9.16
CA PRO A 73 16.61 -3.56 9.50
C PRO A 73 18.01 -3.23 9.01
N VAL A 74 18.19 -2.01 8.50
CA VAL A 74 19.48 -1.38 8.24
C VAL A 74 19.57 -0.18 9.18
N ASN A 75 19.95 -0.45 10.39
CA ASN A 75 19.96 0.52 11.49
C ASN A 75 21.19 1.46 11.44
N LYS A 76 21.21 2.41 12.35
CA LYS A 76 22.28 3.41 12.46
C LYS A 76 23.65 2.76 12.64
N ASP A 77 23.77 1.72 13.49
CA ASP A 77 25.03 1.03 13.74
C ASP A 77 25.63 0.42 12.48
N VAL A 78 24.79 -0.28 11.67
CA VAL A 78 25.21 -0.82 10.38
C VAL A 78 25.73 0.30 9.48
N ILE A 79 24.96 1.38 9.32
CA ILE A 79 25.30 2.47 8.41
C ILE A 79 26.55 3.22 8.86
N GLU A 80 26.66 3.55 10.15
CA GLU A 80 27.82 4.29 10.67
C GLU A 80 29.15 3.53 10.56
N HIS A 81 29.11 2.21 10.68
CA HIS A 81 30.30 1.36 10.59
C HIS A 81 30.53 0.74 9.21
N ALA A 82 29.61 0.91 8.26
CA ALA A 82 29.81 0.45 6.88
C ALA A 82 30.88 1.29 6.18
N LYS A 83 31.97 0.64 5.71
CA LYS A 83 33.14 1.29 5.13
C LYS A 83 32.94 1.67 3.65
N ASN A 84 32.28 0.78 2.91
CA ASN A 84 32.22 0.83 1.45
C ASN A 84 30.79 0.99 0.91
N LEU A 85 29.79 1.13 1.78
CA LEU A 85 28.37 1.14 1.41
C LEU A 85 27.99 2.35 0.57
N LYS A 86 27.52 2.11 -0.62
CA LYS A 86 27.10 3.13 -1.60
C LYS A 86 25.59 3.14 -1.80
N TYR A 87 24.95 1.96 -1.75
CA TYR A 87 23.53 1.79 -2.05
C TYR A 87 22.84 0.86 -1.05
N ILE A 88 21.62 1.21 -0.68
CA ILE A 88 20.68 0.33 0.01
C ILE A 88 19.46 0.17 -0.91
N LEU A 89 19.18 -1.05 -1.34
CA LEU A 89 18.08 -1.38 -2.24
C LEU A 89 16.97 -2.08 -1.42
N SER A 90 15.86 -1.38 -1.22
CA SER A 90 14.70 -1.89 -0.50
C SER A 90 13.70 -2.50 -1.46
N CYS A 91 13.42 -3.79 -1.32
CA CYS A 91 12.43 -4.51 -2.14
C CYS A 91 10.97 -4.26 -1.67
N ARG A 92 10.72 -3.12 -1.03
CA ARG A 92 9.39 -2.69 -0.56
C ARG A 92 9.12 -1.24 -0.92
N GLY A 93 7.86 -0.83 -0.80
CA GLY A 93 7.46 0.55 -1.09
C GLY A 93 7.87 1.56 -0.03
N GLY A 94 7.95 1.13 1.24
CA GLY A 94 8.41 1.94 2.36
C GLY A 94 9.89 1.71 2.67
N VAL A 95 10.43 2.56 3.54
CA VAL A 95 11.84 2.53 3.97
C VAL A 95 11.95 2.58 5.50
N GLU A 96 10.88 2.22 6.20
CA GLU A 96 10.76 2.31 7.66
C GLU A 96 11.78 1.40 8.38
N ASN A 97 12.30 0.39 7.70
CA ASN A 97 13.37 -0.48 8.18
C ASN A 97 14.79 0.08 7.96
N ILE A 98 14.95 1.28 7.39
CA ILE A 98 16.24 1.88 7.06
C ILE A 98 16.40 3.20 7.81
N ASP A 99 17.53 3.42 8.47
CA ASP A 99 17.86 4.70 9.08
C ASP A 99 18.24 5.71 7.99
N MET A 100 17.23 6.44 7.51
CA MET A 100 17.37 7.40 6.42
C MET A 100 18.25 8.59 6.81
N ASP A 101 18.26 9.00 8.08
CA ASP A 101 19.10 10.11 8.54
C ASP A 101 20.57 9.73 8.52
N ALA A 102 20.90 8.54 8.99
CA ALA A 102 22.27 8.02 8.92
C ALA A 102 22.72 7.82 7.47
N ALA A 103 21.85 7.24 6.61
CA ALA A 103 22.14 7.05 5.19
C ALA A 103 22.43 8.39 4.47
N ASN A 104 21.57 9.38 4.67
CA ASN A 104 21.72 10.71 4.08
C ASN A 104 23.00 11.42 4.56
N LYS A 105 23.34 11.34 5.86
CA LYS A 105 24.57 11.93 6.39
C LYS A 105 25.84 11.35 5.78
N LYS A 106 25.82 10.06 5.42
CA LYS A 106 26.94 9.37 4.74
C LYS A 106 26.90 9.45 3.22
N GLY A 107 25.86 10.07 2.63
CA GLY A 107 25.69 10.12 1.18
C GLY A 107 25.33 8.78 0.54
N ILE A 108 24.84 7.83 1.32
CA ILE A 108 24.40 6.52 0.83
C ILE A 108 23.05 6.68 0.14
N LYS A 109 22.94 6.17 -1.07
CA LYS A 109 21.68 6.25 -1.86
C LYS A 109 20.75 5.11 -1.50
N VAL A 110 19.53 5.45 -1.08
CA VAL A 110 18.47 4.47 -0.81
C VAL A 110 17.51 4.44 -2.00
N ILE A 111 17.31 3.26 -2.56
CA ILE A 111 16.41 3.01 -3.69
C ILE A 111 15.36 2.01 -3.21
N ASN A 112 14.09 2.35 -3.32
CA ASN A 112 12.97 1.51 -2.94
C ASN A 112 12.09 1.18 -4.16
N CYS A 113 11.13 0.26 -3.98
CA CYS A 113 10.17 -0.16 -5.01
C CYS A 113 8.78 0.40 -4.71
N PRO A 114 8.53 1.71 -4.89
CA PRO A 114 7.21 2.27 -4.63
C PRO A 114 6.20 1.64 -5.57
N ALA A 115 5.00 1.40 -5.05
CA ALA A 115 3.88 0.88 -5.82
C ALA A 115 4.08 -0.54 -6.44
N HIS A 116 5.02 -1.34 -5.92
CA HIS A 116 5.25 -2.72 -6.40
C HIS A 116 3.98 -3.59 -6.40
N ASN A 117 3.04 -3.33 -5.50
CA ASN A 117 1.76 -4.02 -5.40
C ASN A 117 0.55 -3.20 -5.89
N ALA A 118 0.78 -2.07 -6.58
CA ALA A 118 -0.29 -1.13 -6.92
C ALA A 118 -1.37 -1.74 -7.80
N TYR A 119 -1.01 -2.59 -8.75
CA TYR A 119 -1.97 -3.29 -9.60
C TYR A 119 -2.87 -4.21 -8.78
N ALA A 120 -2.28 -5.04 -7.90
CA ALA A 120 -3.03 -5.95 -7.03
C ALA A 120 -3.97 -5.20 -6.09
N VAL A 121 -3.51 -4.09 -5.49
CA VAL A 121 -4.36 -3.24 -4.63
C VAL A 121 -5.50 -2.61 -5.41
N ALA A 122 -5.23 -2.10 -6.62
CA ALA A 122 -6.29 -1.54 -7.47
C ALA A 122 -7.34 -2.58 -7.86
N GLU A 123 -6.93 -3.78 -8.23
CA GLU A 123 -7.83 -4.90 -8.56
C GLU A 123 -8.66 -5.33 -7.35
N TYR A 124 -8.02 -5.45 -6.19
CA TYR A 124 -8.71 -5.77 -4.95
C TYR A 124 -9.75 -4.70 -4.58
N THR A 125 -9.40 -3.41 -4.76
CA THR A 125 -10.32 -2.29 -4.54
C THR A 125 -11.56 -2.39 -5.44
N ILE A 126 -11.38 -2.66 -6.74
CA ILE A 126 -12.50 -2.87 -7.67
C ILE A 126 -13.34 -4.07 -7.24
N GLY A 127 -12.68 -5.16 -6.83
CA GLY A 127 -13.37 -6.34 -6.28
C GLY A 127 -14.25 -6.01 -5.08
N LEU A 128 -13.76 -5.20 -4.13
CA LEU A 128 -14.53 -4.75 -2.96
C LEU A 128 -15.70 -3.84 -3.36
N ILE A 129 -15.48 -2.89 -4.27
CA ILE A 129 -16.53 -2.01 -4.79
C ILE A 129 -17.68 -2.83 -5.40
N LEU A 130 -17.35 -3.76 -6.29
CA LEU A 130 -18.36 -4.62 -6.92
C LEU A 130 -19.02 -5.56 -5.90
N ASN A 131 -18.25 -6.10 -4.95
CA ASN A 131 -18.76 -6.95 -3.90
C ASN A 131 -19.84 -6.26 -3.08
N GLU A 132 -19.60 -5.01 -2.66
CA GLU A 132 -20.55 -4.26 -1.86
C GLU A 132 -21.77 -3.78 -2.68
N LEU A 133 -21.53 -3.19 -3.84
CA LEU A 133 -22.61 -2.68 -4.70
C LEU A 133 -23.48 -3.79 -5.29
N ARG A 134 -22.94 -5.00 -5.52
CA ARG A 134 -23.68 -6.11 -6.15
C ARG A 134 -24.02 -7.25 -5.17
N ASN A 135 -23.76 -7.08 -3.88
CA ASN A 135 -24.04 -8.06 -2.83
C ASN A 135 -23.43 -9.45 -3.06
N ILE A 136 -22.27 -9.53 -3.74
CA ILE A 136 -21.71 -10.82 -4.20
C ILE A 136 -21.46 -11.78 -3.02
N SER A 137 -20.76 -11.35 -1.97
CA SER A 137 -20.48 -12.18 -0.79
C SER A 137 -21.75 -12.50 0.00
N ARG A 138 -22.68 -11.53 0.09
CA ARG A 138 -23.97 -11.75 0.80
C ARG A 138 -24.81 -12.81 0.08
N ALA A 139 -24.88 -12.75 -1.26
CA ALA A 139 -25.58 -13.74 -2.07
C ALA A 139 -24.91 -15.12 -1.97
N CYS A 140 -23.58 -15.17 -2.09
CA CYS A 140 -22.82 -16.42 -1.96
C CYS A 140 -23.04 -17.06 -0.57
N THR A 141 -23.05 -16.27 0.50
CA THR A 141 -23.27 -16.77 1.86
C THR A 141 -24.70 -17.32 2.03
N ALA A 142 -25.71 -16.65 1.48
CA ALA A 142 -27.09 -17.14 1.50
C ALA A 142 -27.23 -18.48 0.74
N LEU A 143 -26.67 -18.57 -0.46
CA LEU A 143 -26.70 -19.80 -1.26
C LEU A 143 -26.01 -20.98 -0.55
N LYS A 144 -24.88 -20.75 0.12
CA LYS A 144 -24.19 -21.78 0.91
C LYS A 144 -25.04 -22.32 2.09
N LYS A 145 -26.02 -21.54 2.56
CA LYS A 145 -27.00 -21.93 3.58
C LYS A 145 -28.27 -22.54 3.00
N GLY A 146 -28.35 -22.69 1.68
CA GLY A 146 -29.56 -23.16 0.99
C GLY A 146 -30.65 -22.10 0.84
N GLU A 147 -30.33 -20.83 1.05
CA GLU A 147 -31.26 -19.72 0.97
C GLU A 147 -31.20 -19.05 -0.41
N TRP A 148 -32.34 -18.89 -1.07
CA TRP A 148 -32.48 -18.01 -2.23
C TRP A 148 -32.90 -16.62 -1.77
N ARG A 149 -31.92 -15.71 -1.60
CA ARG A 149 -32.16 -14.40 -1.02
C ARG A 149 -32.33 -13.34 -2.12
N GLU A 150 -33.53 -12.75 -2.19
CA GLU A 150 -33.87 -11.73 -3.20
C GLU A 150 -33.68 -10.29 -2.69
N LYS A 151 -33.79 -10.06 -1.37
CA LYS A 151 -33.67 -8.73 -0.77
C LYS A 151 -32.47 -8.61 0.13
N TYR A 152 -31.73 -7.54 -0.04
CA TYR A 152 -30.59 -7.12 0.77
C TYR A 152 -30.85 -5.77 1.39
N LEU A 153 -30.04 -5.37 2.38
CA LEU A 153 -30.21 -4.11 3.08
C LEU A 153 -30.21 -2.88 2.13
N ASN A 154 -29.47 -2.97 1.04
CA ASN A 154 -29.33 -1.90 0.05
C ASN A 154 -30.21 -2.09 -1.21
N SER A 155 -31.16 -3.02 -1.21
CA SER A 155 -31.95 -3.34 -2.43
C SER A 155 -32.77 -2.17 -2.96
N GLU A 156 -33.18 -1.25 -2.08
CA GLU A 156 -33.98 -0.09 -2.49
C GLU A 156 -33.14 1.07 -3.05
N THR A 157 -31.82 1.07 -2.75
CA THR A 157 -30.90 2.13 -3.16
C THR A 157 -29.85 1.64 -4.16
N LEU A 158 -29.86 0.34 -4.44
CA LEU A 158 -28.90 -0.30 -5.33
C LEU A 158 -29.18 0.04 -6.79
N THR A 159 -28.20 0.66 -7.44
CA THR A 159 -28.22 0.92 -8.88
C THR A 159 -26.97 0.33 -9.55
N GLU A 160 -26.90 0.41 -10.87
CA GLU A 160 -25.69 0.03 -11.60
C GLU A 160 -24.56 1.01 -11.30
N VAL A 161 -23.31 0.53 -11.37
CA VAL A 161 -22.11 1.35 -11.12
C VAL A 161 -22.08 2.62 -11.96
N ARG A 162 -22.59 2.57 -13.20
CA ARG A 162 -22.66 3.74 -14.09
C ARG A 162 -23.51 4.90 -13.56
N SER A 163 -24.48 4.59 -12.71
CA SER A 163 -25.36 5.59 -12.10
C SER A 163 -24.83 6.13 -10.77
N GLN A 164 -23.68 5.60 -10.30
CA GLN A 164 -23.08 6.00 -9.04
C GLN A 164 -22.12 7.18 -9.22
N THR A 165 -22.02 7.99 -8.18
CA THR A 165 -20.96 8.97 -8.00
C THR A 165 -19.90 8.37 -7.09
N ILE A 166 -18.70 8.13 -7.61
CA ILE A 166 -17.59 7.52 -6.86
C ILE A 166 -16.55 8.58 -6.53
N GLY A 167 -16.34 8.80 -5.25
CA GLY A 167 -15.31 9.69 -4.71
C GLY A 167 -13.99 8.93 -4.54
N VAL A 168 -12.92 9.46 -5.11
CA VAL A 168 -11.56 8.93 -4.97
C VAL A 168 -10.72 9.94 -4.19
N ILE A 169 -10.28 9.58 -2.99
CA ILE A 169 -9.37 10.39 -2.19
C ILE A 169 -7.95 9.93 -2.44
N GLY A 170 -7.14 10.77 -3.10
CA GLY A 170 -5.78 10.49 -3.54
C GLY A 170 -5.68 10.12 -5.01
N PHE A 171 -4.90 10.91 -5.77
CA PHE A 171 -4.63 10.76 -7.22
C PHE A 171 -3.21 10.24 -7.48
N GLY A 172 -2.67 9.46 -6.53
CA GLY A 172 -1.39 8.76 -6.64
C GLY A 172 -1.44 7.57 -7.61
N THR A 173 -0.44 6.71 -7.56
CA THR A 173 -0.35 5.53 -8.45
C THR A 173 -1.57 4.62 -8.33
N ILE A 174 -1.98 4.26 -7.10
CA ILE A 174 -3.11 3.36 -6.86
C ILE A 174 -4.42 4.04 -7.27
N GLY A 175 -4.66 5.29 -6.83
CA GLY A 175 -5.89 6.02 -7.18
C GLY A 175 -6.09 6.12 -8.70
N ARG A 176 -5.04 6.41 -9.46
CA ARG A 176 -5.11 6.44 -10.93
C ARG A 176 -5.42 5.08 -11.54
N LEU A 177 -4.82 3.99 -11.03
CA LEU A 177 -5.11 2.63 -11.49
C LEU A 177 -6.55 2.21 -11.17
N VAL A 178 -7.10 2.62 -10.03
CA VAL A 178 -8.51 2.40 -9.67
C VAL A 178 -9.42 3.18 -10.62
N ILE A 179 -9.14 4.47 -10.85
CA ILE A 179 -9.89 5.31 -11.79
C ILE A 179 -9.91 4.71 -13.20
N GLU A 180 -8.76 4.26 -13.69
CA GLU A 180 -8.65 3.62 -15.00
C GLU A 180 -9.60 2.43 -15.15
N ARG A 181 -9.67 1.57 -14.12
CA ARG A 181 -10.55 0.41 -14.10
C ARG A 181 -12.03 0.78 -13.95
N LEU A 182 -12.33 1.78 -13.11
CA LEU A 182 -13.69 2.28 -12.89
C LEU A 182 -14.30 2.85 -14.17
N LYS A 183 -13.51 3.47 -15.04
CA LYS A 183 -14.00 4.03 -16.30
C LYS A 183 -14.71 3.01 -17.19
N GLY A 184 -14.35 1.74 -17.12
CA GLY A 184 -15.04 0.67 -17.82
C GLY A 184 -16.52 0.53 -17.43
N PHE A 185 -16.87 0.97 -16.21
CA PHE A 185 -18.26 0.98 -15.71
C PHE A 185 -18.97 2.31 -15.92
N GLN A 186 -18.28 3.36 -16.37
CA GLN A 186 -18.81 4.68 -16.70
C GLN A 186 -19.51 5.45 -15.55
N PRO A 187 -19.05 5.37 -14.29
CA PRO A 187 -19.60 6.20 -13.22
C PRO A 187 -19.18 7.66 -13.36
N THR A 188 -19.83 8.54 -12.58
CA THR A 188 -19.26 9.85 -12.27
C THR A 188 -18.13 9.70 -11.27
N ILE A 189 -16.91 10.19 -11.58
CA ILE A 189 -15.75 10.08 -10.70
C ILE A 189 -15.34 11.47 -10.19
N LEU A 190 -15.45 11.66 -8.88
CA LEU A 190 -14.94 12.82 -8.16
C LEU A 190 -13.57 12.50 -7.58
N VAL A 191 -12.63 13.44 -7.66
CA VAL A 191 -11.28 13.24 -7.12
C VAL A 191 -10.91 14.39 -6.19
N ASN A 192 -10.45 14.04 -5.00
CA ASN A 192 -9.79 14.95 -4.08
C ASN A 192 -8.34 14.53 -3.85
N ASP A 193 -7.42 15.38 -4.24
CA ASP A 193 -6.00 15.27 -3.90
C ASP A 193 -5.40 16.69 -3.87
N PRO A 194 -5.01 17.21 -2.69
CA PRO A 194 -4.50 18.57 -2.56
C PRO A 194 -3.14 18.79 -3.22
N PHE A 195 -2.44 17.71 -3.57
CA PHE A 195 -1.11 17.76 -4.19
C PHE A 195 -1.13 17.50 -5.69
N ALA A 196 -2.28 17.08 -6.22
CA ALA A 196 -2.42 16.77 -7.64
C ALA A 196 -2.85 17.99 -8.44
N ASP A 197 -2.32 18.10 -9.66
CA ASP A 197 -2.74 19.08 -10.63
C ASP A 197 -4.18 18.78 -11.11
N ALA A 198 -5.09 19.75 -10.92
CA ALA A 198 -6.49 19.64 -11.31
C ALA A 198 -6.67 19.35 -12.82
N ASP A 199 -5.80 19.87 -13.68
CA ASP A 199 -5.86 19.60 -15.12
C ASP A 199 -5.50 18.15 -15.46
N LYS A 200 -4.61 17.52 -14.69
CA LYS A 200 -4.32 16.09 -14.83
C LYS A 200 -5.53 15.25 -14.43
N ILE A 201 -6.26 15.65 -13.38
CA ILE A 201 -7.50 14.99 -12.96
C ILE A 201 -8.57 15.12 -14.05
N ARG A 202 -8.78 16.32 -14.60
CA ARG A 202 -9.73 16.54 -15.72
C ARG A 202 -9.37 15.74 -16.97
N LYS A 203 -8.09 15.73 -17.35
CA LYS A 203 -7.59 14.91 -18.48
C LYS A 203 -7.79 13.41 -18.26
N ALA A 204 -7.81 12.98 -17.00
CA ALA A 204 -8.19 11.61 -16.65
C ALA A 204 -9.71 11.38 -16.71
N GLY A 205 -10.53 12.33 -17.17
CA GLY A 205 -11.98 12.20 -17.26
C GLY A 205 -12.70 12.22 -15.90
N CYS A 206 -12.09 12.87 -14.90
CA CYS A 206 -12.61 12.98 -13.54
C CYS A 206 -12.86 14.45 -13.18
N GLU A 207 -13.69 14.68 -12.20
CA GLU A 207 -13.99 16.01 -11.65
C GLU A 207 -13.11 16.26 -10.41
N PRO A 208 -12.20 17.25 -10.41
CA PRO A 208 -11.46 17.66 -9.22
C PRO A 208 -12.38 18.47 -8.30
N VAL A 209 -12.48 18.06 -7.04
CA VAL A 209 -13.36 18.70 -6.05
C VAL A 209 -12.68 18.83 -4.68
N SER A 210 -13.27 19.65 -3.81
CA SER A 210 -12.86 19.69 -2.40
C SER A 210 -13.20 18.37 -1.68
N LYS A 211 -12.51 18.09 -0.55
CA LYS A 211 -12.83 16.92 0.28
C LYS A 211 -14.29 16.93 0.74
N GLU A 212 -14.76 18.08 1.18
CA GLU A 212 -16.14 18.27 1.65
C GLU A 212 -17.17 17.97 0.55
N GLU A 213 -16.95 18.50 -0.65
CA GLU A 213 -17.82 18.27 -1.80
C GLU A 213 -17.83 16.80 -2.23
N LEU A 214 -16.65 16.14 -2.25
CA LEU A 214 -16.55 14.73 -2.53
C LEU A 214 -17.38 13.90 -1.55
N ILE A 215 -17.25 14.17 -0.24
CA ILE A 215 -17.96 13.44 0.82
C ILE A 215 -19.46 13.55 0.66
N LYS A 216 -19.98 14.76 0.42
CA LYS A 216 -21.42 15.02 0.31
C LYS A 216 -22.05 14.42 -0.96
N ARG A 217 -21.29 14.39 -2.07
CA ARG A 217 -21.81 13.98 -3.38
C ARG A 217 -21.66 12.50 -3.67
N SER A 218 -20.72 11.81 -3.03
CA SER A 218 -20.41 10.43 -3.36
C SER A 218 -21.43 9.42 -2.83
N ASP A 219 -21.73 8.42 -3.64
CA ASP A 219 -22.44 7.20 -3.25
C ASP A 219 -21.47 6.13 -2.74
N LEU A 220 -20.22 6.21 -3.15
CA LEU A 220 -19.14 5.39 -2.67
C LEU A 220 -17.85 6.21 -2.63
N ILE A 221 -17.11 6.10 -1.52
CA ILE A 221 -15.81 6.75 -1.35
C ILE A 221 -14.73 5.67 -1.25
N THR A 222 -13.62 5.84 -1.98
CA THR A 222 -12.45 4.97 -1.86
C THR A 222 -11.19 5.78 -1.55
N ILE A 223 -10.40 5.30 -0.57
CA ILE A 223 -9.24 6.02 -0.04
C ILE A 223 -7.95 5.40 -0.56
N HIS A 224 -7.13 6.23 -1.21
CA HIS A 224 -5.81 5.88 -1.76
C HIS A 224 -4.74 6.92 -1.41
N ALA A 225 -5.01 7.76 -0.42
CA ALA A 225 -4.04 8.70 0.11
C ALA A 225 -3.21 8.06 1.23
N ARG A 226 -1.97 8.50 1.37
CA ARG A 226 -1.10 8.13 2.49
C ARG A 226 -1.34 9.08 3.65
N ILE A 227 -1.39 8.55 4.86
CA ILE A 227 -1.33 9.29 6.11
C ILE A 227 -0.05 8.91 6.85
N ASN A 228 0.57 9.88 7.54
CA ASN A 228 1.72 9.64 8.39
C ASN A 228 1.26 9.30 9.81
N ALA A 229 2.16 8.69 10.59
CA ALA A 229 1.89 8.47 12.00
C ALA A 229 1.67 9.81 12.73
N GLY A 230 0.53 9.93 13.43
CA GLY A 230 0.14 11.15 14.13
C GLY A 230 -0.77 12.10 13.33
N ASP A 231 -0.93 11.91 12.03
CA ASP A 231 -1.91 12.67 11.26
C ASP A 231 -3.35 12.29 11.65
N PRO A 232 -4.31 13.23 11.59
CA PRO A 232 -5.72 12.91 11.81
C PRO A 232 -6.24 11.96 10.71
N PRO A 233 -7.27 11.15 10.99
CA PRO A 233 -7.86 10.29 9.98
C PRO A 233 -8.43 11.11 8.82
N ILE A 234 -8.27 10.60 7.59
CA ILE A 234 -8.81 11.25 6.37
C ILE A 234 -10.33 11.36 6.44
N ILE A 235 -10.99 10.31 6.90
CA ILE A 235 -12.42 10.24 7.19
C ILE A 235 -12.57 9.96 8.69
N GLY A 236 -13.04 10.94 9.42
CA GLY A 236 -13.33 10.88 10.85
C GLY A 236 -14.82 11.03 11.12
N LYS A 237 -15.16 11.30 12.37
CA LYS A 237 -16.56 11.41 12.82
C LYS A 237 -17.35 12.49 12.05
N GLU A 238 -16.72 13.63 11.81
CA GLU A 238 -17.37 14.76 11.12
C GLU A 238 -17.64 14.43 9.65
N GLU A 239 -16.69 13.79 8.98
CA GLU A 239 -16.84 13.35 7.61
C GLU A 239 -17.93 12.28 7.48
N PHE A 240 -18.00 11.31 8.38
CA PHE A 240 -19.07 10.29 8.39
C PHE A 240 -20.45 10.94 8.51
N HIS A 241 -20.62 12.01 9.29
CA HIS A 241 -21.90 12.72 9.39
C HIS A 241 -22.29 13.48 8.12
N GLN A 242 -21.33 13.80 7.26
CA GLN A 242 -21.56 14.50 5.99
C GLN A 242 -21.80 13.56 4.81
N MET A 243 -21.47 12.27 4.97
CA MET A 243 -21.73 11.26 3.94
C MET A 243 -23.23 11.03 3.78
N LYS A 244 -23.65 10.61 2.58
CA LYS A 244 -25.00 10.10 2.37
C LYS A 244 -25.23 8.88 3.27
N GLU A 245 -26.42 8.74 3.83
CA GLU A 245 -26.77 7.57 4.68
C GLU A 245 -26.60 6.23 3.97
N THR A 246 -26.70 6.23 2.65
CA THR A 246 -26.56 5.06 1.79
C THR A 246 -25.15 4.88 1.23
N ALA A 247 -24.21 5.77 1.56
CA ALA A 247 -22.87 5.76 1.00
C ALA A 247 -22.01 4.61 1.55
N TYR A 248 -21.13 4.10 0.71
CA TYR A 248 -20.11 3.12 1.07
C TYR A 248 -18.74 3.76 1.24
N LEU A 249 -17.97 3.25 2.18
CA LEU A 249 -16.56 3.61 2.34
C LEU A 249 -15.68 2.38 2.13
N ILE A 250 -14.78 2.46 1.16
CA ILE A 250 -13.77 1.45 0.87
C ILE A 250 -12.39 2.00 1.24
N ASN A 251 -11.72 1.35 2.16
CA ASN A 251 -10.37 1.73 2.54
C ASN A 251 -9.41 0.55 2.33
N THR A 252 -8.53 0.69 1.35
CA THR A 252 -7.43 -0.25 1.06
C THR A 252 -6.07 0.38 1.32
N SER A 253 -6.02 1.57 1.92
CA SER A 253 -4.79 2.21 2.41
C SER A 253 -4.35 1.64 3.76
N ARG A 254 -3.17 2.00 4.22
CA ARG A 254 -2.62 1.62 5.54
C ARG A 254 -2.84 2.72 6.55
#